data_ad0bc871dc752400b38bf7a2ee7cef7b
#
_entry.id   ad0bc871dc752400b38bf7a2ee7cef7b
#
_cell.length_a   1.000
_cell.length_b   1.000
_cell.length_c   1.000
_cell.angle_alpha   90.00
_cell.angle_beta   90.00
_cell.angle_gamma   90.00
#
_symmetry.space_group_name_H-M   'P 1'
#
loop_
_entity.id
_entity.type
_entity.pdbx_description
1 polymer ?
#
loop_
_entity_poly.entity_id
_entity_poly.type
_entity_poly.pdbx_seq_one_letter_code
_entity_poly.pdbx_strand_id
1 'polypeptide(L)'
;EVTVSKDFTAVIHFPMEEESFMTDEVVVSANRNEVSRKAAPVVVNVMSTKLFEMVNSTDLAKTLNYQSGLRVENNCQNCGFPQVRINGLEGPYSQILINSRPNISALSGVYGLEQIPVNMIERVEVVRGGGSALFGANAVGGTINIITKDPINNSFQVSSMFSNMDGKSWEQYMGGNVSLVSKDNSYGIALYESYRNRNPYDRDGDGFSELGKLNMNTFG
;
A
#
# COMPACT_ATOMS: atom_id res chain seq x y z
N GLU A 1 4.81 38.55 -21.42
CA GLU A 1 3.95 39.72 -21.21
C GLU A 1 3.26 40.06 -22.54
N VAL A 2 1.93 40.13 -22.57
CA VAL A 2 1.15 40.37 -23.78
C VAL A 2 0.62 41.78 -23.72
N THR A 3 0.99 42.62 -24.65
CA THR A 3 0.45 43.97 -24.74
C THR A 3 -0.80 43.96 -25.61
N VAL A 4 -1.93 44.33 -25.02
CA VAL A 4 -3.21 44.44 -25.70
C VAL A 4 -3.41 45.90 -26.17
N SER A 5 -3.50 46.11 -27.50
CA SER A 5 -3.82 47.41 -28.10
C SER A 5 -5.25 47.42 -28.59
N LYS A 6 -5.88 48.60 -28.56
CA LYS A 6 -7.22 48.84 -29.09
C LYS A 6 -7.21 48.64 -30.60
N ASP A 7 -8.10 47.80 -31.13
CA ASP A 7 -8.31 47.49 -32.54
C ASP A 7 -7.27 46.54 -33.19
N PHE A 8 -6.45 45.82 -32.41
CA PHE A 8 -5.57 44.78 -32.89
C PHE A 8 -5.81 43.43 -32.21
N THR A 9 -5.89 42.38 -33.02
CA THR A 9 -5.95 40.99 -32.49
C THR A 9 -4.52 40.49 -32.24
N ALA A 10 -4.16 40.22 -31.00
CA ALA A 10 -2.90 39.58 -30.67
C ALA A 10 -3.03 38.05 -30.84
N VAL A 11 -2.27 37.48 -31.75
CA VAL A 11 -2.17 36.04 -31.92
C VAL A 11 -0.95 35.56 -31.14
N ILE A 12 -1.19 34.75 -30.13
CA ILE A 12 -0.15 34.18 -29.26
C ILE A 12 -0.05 32.70 -29.55
N HIS A 13 1.10 32.25 -30.03
CA HIS A 13 1.42 30.85 -30.18
C HIS A 13 2.14 30.38 -28.92
N PHE A 14 1.55 29.43 -28.20
CA PHE A 14 2.20 28.72 -27.13
C PHE A 14 2.75 27.40 -27.68
N PRO A 15 4.05 27.29 -27.98
CA PRO A 15 4.64 26.01 -28.29
C PRO A 15 4.57 25.16 -26.99
N MET A 16 3.76 24.14 -27.02
CA MET A 16 3.77 23.10 -25.97
C MET A 16 4.65 21.98 -26.51
N GLU A 17 5.74 21.71 -25.81
CA GLU A 17 6.50 20.51 -26.04
C GLU A 17 5.77 19.36 -25.30
N GLU A 18 5.55 18.28 -26.02
CA GLU A 18 4.95 17.07 -25.47
C GLU A 18 6.00 16.41 -24.56
N GLU A 19 5.99 16.74 -23.28
CA GLU A 19 6.82 16.07 -22.29
C GLU A 19 6.09 14.80 -21.83
N SER A 20 6.29 13.72 -22.55
CA SER A 20 5.82 12.41 -22.11
C SER A 20 6.77 11.86 -21.06
N PHE A 21 6.50 12.07 -19.77
CA PHE A 21 7.08 11.29 -18.69
C PHE A 21 6.53 9.86 -18.76
N MET A 22 6.99 9.10 -19.73
CA MET A 22 6.79 7.66 -19.76
C MET A 22 7.89 7.01 -18.94
N THR A 23 7.80 7.08 -17.63
CA THR A 23 8.46 6.09 -16.79
C THR A 23 7.78 4.76 -17.08
N ASP A 24 8.47 3.85 -17.78
CA ASP A 24 8.02 2.48 -17.93
C ASP A 24 7.98 1.87 -16.52
N GLU A 25 6.76 1.78 -15.97
CA GLU A 25 6.52 1.21 -14.65
C GLU A 25 6.92 -0.26 -14.69
N VAL A 26 7.91 -0.62 -13.88
CA VAL A 26 8.43 -1.98 -13.78
C VAL A 26 7.60 -2.76 -12.76
N VAL A 27 7.22 -3.99 -13.10
CA VAL A 27 6.49 -4.90 -12.24
C VAL A 27 7.20 -6.24 -12.13
N VAL A 28 7.10 -6.89 -10.98
CA VAL A 28 7.73 -8.20 -10.72
C VAL A 28 6.71 -9.32 -10.52
N SER A 29 5.47 -8.98 -10.23
CA SER A 29 4.42 -9.97 -9.93
C SER A 29 3.91 -10.73 -11.14
N ALA A 30 4.30 -10.34 -12.36
CA ALA A 30 3.87 -11.01 -13.58
C ALA A 30 4.53 -12.39 -13.77
N ASN A 31 5.83 -12.50 -13.49
CA ASN A 31 6.62 -13.71 -13.74
C ASN A 31 7.81 -13.87 -12.78
N ARG A 32 7.82 -13.16 -11.65
CA ARG A 32 8.92 -13.07 -10.66
C ARG A 32 10.20 -12.40 -11.15
N ASN A 33 10.20 -11.81 -12.33
CA ASN A 33 11.30 -11.01 -12.86
C ASN A 33 10.82 -9.59 -13.10
N GLU A 34 11.75 -8.65 -13.06
CA GLU A 34 11.46 -7.27 -13.43
C GLU A 34 11.14 -7.19 -14.92
N VAL A 35 9.97 -6.73 -15.24
CA VAL A 35 9.50 -6.49 -16.62
C VAL A 35 8.76 -5.17 -16.67
N SER A 36 8.82 -4.51 -17.83
CA SER A 36 7.93 -3.37 -18.06
C SER A 36 6.47 -3.83 -17.92
N ARG A 37 5.65 -3.05 -17.22
CA ARG A 37 4.22 -3.34 -17.04
C ARG A 37 3.50 -3.58 -18.36
N LYS A 38 3.89 -2.88 -19.42
CA LYS A 38 3.33 -3.05 -20.77
C LYS A 38 3.69 -4.38 -21.43
N ALA A 39 4.85 -4.95 -21.08
CA ALA A 39 5.36 -6.22 -21.61
C ALA A 39 4.98 -7.41 -20.69
N ALA A 40 4.32 -7.17 -19.56
CA ALA A 40 3.93 -8.19 -18.63
C ALA A 40 2.91 -9.16 -19.26
N PRO A 41 3.06 -10.49 -19.10
CA PRO A 41 2.15 -11.49 -19.68
C PRO A 41 0.77 -11.51 -19.03
N VAL A 42 0.61 -10.87 -17.89
CA VAL A 42 -0.65 -10.72 -17.16
C VAL A 42 -0.86 -9.26 -16.77
N VAL A 43 -2.12 -8.88 -16.57
CA VAL A 43 -2.45 -7.52 -16.13
C VAL A 43 -2.05 -7.34 -14.67
N VAL A 44 -1.09 -6.47 -14.44
CA VAL A 44 -0.65 -6.06 -13.10
C VAL A 44 -1.18 -4.65 -12.83
N ASN A 45 -1.97 -4.52 -11.79
CA ASN A 45 -2.38 -3.22 -11.28
C ASN A 45 -1.37 -2.77 -10.22
N VAL A 46 -0.88 -1.54 -10.35
CA VAL A 46 0.11 -0.98 -9.43
C VAL A 46 -0.51 0.15 -8.64
N MET A 47 -0.36 0.07 -7.33
CA MET A 47 -0.74 1.12 -6.39
C MET A 47 0.54 1.78 -5.90
N SER A 48 0.76 3.02 -6.29
CA SER A 48 1.94 3.79 -5.91
C SER A 48 1.81 4.44 -4.53
N THR A 49 2.93 4.89 -3.98
CA THR A 49 2.97 5.67 -2.72
C THR A 49 2.07 6.90 -2.74
N LYS A 50 1.89 7.53 -3.89
CA LYS A 50 0.98 8.69 -4.03
C LYS A 50 -0.45 8.38 -3.61
N LEU A 51 -0.95 7.17 -3.90
CA LEU A 51 -2.29 6.78 -3.47
C LEU A 51 -2.38 6.70 -1.94
N PHE A 52 -1.35 6.15 -1.29
CA PHE A 52 -1.30 6.08 0.18
C PHE A 52 -1.29 7.46 0.83
N GLU A 53 -0.54 8.39 0.24
CA GLU A 53 -0.50 9.79 0.69
C GLU A 53 -1.84 10.50 0.49
N MET A 54 -2.47 10.32 -0.69
CA MET A 54 -3.75 10.95 -1.01
C MET A 54 -4.89 10.49 -0.08
N VAL A 55 -4.90 9.22 0.31
CA VAL A 55 -5.92 8.69 1.23
C VAL A 55 -5.54 8.86 2.69
N ASN A 56 -4.36 9.43 2.96
CA ASN A 56 -3.81 9.65 4.30
C ASN A 56 -3.96 8.41 5.21
N SER A 57 -3.65 7.24 4.65
CA SER A 57 -3.83 5.97 5.34
C SER A 57 -2.53 5.48 5.95
N THR A 58 -2.58 5.12 7.21
CA THR A 58 -1.52 4.39 7.93
C THR A 58 -1.70 2.86 7.84
N ASP A 59 -2.74 2.42 7.12
CA ASP A 59 -3.21 1.05 7.05
C ASP A 59 -3.29 0.61 5.58
N LEU A 60 -2.45 -0.36 5.21
CA LEU A 60 -2.46 -0.93 3.87
C LEU A 60 -3.83 -1.51 3.51
N ALA A 61 -4.47 -2.18 4.45
CA ALA A 61 -5.78 -2.80 4.22
C ALA A 61 -6.84 -1.78 3.79
N LYS A 62 -6.88 -0.62 4.45
CA LYS A 62 -7.80 0.46 4.04
C LYS A 62 -7.50 0.96 2.63
N THR A 63 -6.22 1.10 2.29
CA THR A 63 -5.81 1.59 0.97
C THR A 63 -6.16 0.62 -0.15
N LEU A 64 -6.11 -0.68 0.11
CA LEU A 64 -6.47 -1.72 -0.88
C LEU A 64 -7.92 -1.62 -1.35
N ASN A 65 -8.83 -1.06 -0.55
CA ASN A 65 -10.22 -0.84 -0.96
C ASN A 65 -10.38 0.17 -2.12
N TYR A 66 -9.37 1.01 -2.36
CA TYR A 66 -9.39 1.94 -3.50
C TYR A 66 -8.95 1.28 -4.82
N GLN A 67 -8.52 0.01 -4.76
CA GLN A 67 -8.18 -0.74 -5.96
C GLN A 67 -9.39 -1.52 -6.47
N SER A 68 -9.77 -1.31 -7.73
CA SER A 68 -10.88 -2.02 -8.37
C SER A 68 -10.68 -3.54 -8.31
N GLY A 69 -11.74 -4.26 -7.91
CA GLY A 69 -11.73 -5.72 -7.78
C GLY A 69 -11.15 -6.24 -6.46
N LEU A 70 -10.72 -5.34 -5.57
CA LEU A 70 -10.35 -5.68 -4.20
C LEU A 70 -11.42 -5.19 -3.22
N ARG A 71 -11.63 -5.96 -2.18
CA ARG A 71 -12.45 -5.58 -1.03
C ARG A 71 -11.79 -6.09 0.24
N VAL A 72 -11.61 -5.22 1.20
CA VAL A 72 -11.13 -5.61 2.52
C VAL A 72 -12.32 -5.67 3.47
N GLU A 73 -12.46 -6.80 4.12
CA GLU A 73 -13.51 -7.05 5.11
C GLU A 73 -12.88 -7.50 6.43
N ASN A 74 -13.46 -7.07 7.53
CA ASN A 74 -13.13 -7.60 8.85
C ASN A 74 -14.05 -8.79 9.12
N ASN A 75 -13.51 -10.01 9.03
CA ASN A 75 -14.30 -11.22 9.18
C ASN A 75 -14.66 -11.56 10.61
N CYS A 76 -14.01 -10.94 11.57
CA CYS A 76 -14.29 -11.12 12.96
C CYS A 76 -14.23 -9.76 13.66
N GLN A 77 -15.37 -9.27 14.13
CA GLN A 77 -15.44 -7.98 14.83
C GLN A 77 -14.54 -7.96 16.08
N ASN A 78 -14.51 -9.06 16.83
CA ASN A 78 -13.68 -9.18 18.02
C ASN A 78 -12.18 -9.36 17.72
N CYS A 79 -11.84 -9.97 16.57
CA CYS A 79 -10.45 -10.23 16.19
C CYS A 79 -9.83 -9.06 15.46
N GLY A 80 -10.64 -8.24 14.79
CA GLY A 80 -10.22 -7.00 14.13
C GLY A 80 -9.25 -7.19 12.96
N PHE A 81 -9.14 -8.38 12.38
CA PHE A 81 -8.19 -8.63 11.31
C PHE A 81 -8.83 -8.41 9.92
N PRO A 82 -8.12 -7.66 9.06
CA PRO A 82 -8.56 -7.44 7.71
C PRO A 82 -8.28 -8.65 6.81
N GLN A 83 -9.26 -9.05 6.03
CA GLN A 83 -9.14 -10.07 5.01
C GLN A 83 -9.42 -9.47 3.64
N VAL A 84 -8.53 -9.70 2.67
CA VAL A 84 -8.72 -9.18 1.31
C VAL A 84 -9.43 -10.21 0.45
N ARG A 85 -10.50 -9.77 -0.20
CA ARG A 85 -11.18 -10.51 -1.26
C ARG A 85 -10.74 -9.98 -2.61
N ILE A 86 -10.35 -10.88 -3.51
CA ILE A 86 -10.04 -10.55 -4.90
C ILE A 86 -11.17 -11.09 -5.78
N ASN A 87 -11.82 -10.22 -6.54
CA ASN A 87 -12.96 -10.57 -7.41
C ASN A 87 -14.08 -11.33 -6.65
N GLY A 88 -14.28 -11.03 -5.37
CA GLY A 88 -15.29 -11.68 -4.54
C GLY A 88 -14.87 -13.01 -3.91
N LEU A 89 -13.71 -13.58 -4.29
CA LEU A 89 -13.19 -14.79 -3.66
C LEU A 89 -12.66 -14.48 -2.26
N GLU A 90 -12.86 -15.41 -1.34
CA GLU A 90 -12.48 -15.26 0.06
C GLU A 90 -10.96 -15.16 0.25
N GLY A 91 -10.53 -14.58 1.38
CA GLY A 91 -9.15 -14.34 1.71
C GLY A 91 -8.18 -15.52 1.57
N PRO A 92 -8.55 -16.76 1.94
CA PRO A 92 -7.71 -17.93 1.72
C PRO A 92 -7.30 -18.18 0.26
N TYR A 93 -8.05 -17.61 -0.69
CA TYR A 93 -7.75 -17.69 -2.13
C TYR A 93 -6.95 -16.49 -2.65
N SER A 94 -6.54 -15.59 -1.77
CA SER A 94 -5.76 -14.40 -2.07
C SER A 94 -4.37 -14.52 -1.47
N GLN A 95 -3.35 -14.68 -2.31
CA GLN A 95 -1.96 -14.82 -1.84
C GLN A 95 -1.34 -13.46 -1.58
N ILE A 96 -0.87 -13.25 -0.35
CA ILE A 96 -0.08 -12.07 0.01
C ILE A 96 1.39 -12.41 -0.09
N LEU A 97 2.14 -11.55 -0.77
CA LEU A 97 3.58 -11.65 -0.96
C LEU A 97 4.25 -10.40 -0.40
N ILE A 98 5.46 -10.56 0.09
CA ILE A 98 6.37 -9.48 0.46
C ILE A 98 7.65 -9.68 -0.38
N ASN A 99 7.97 -8.70 -1.22
CA ASN A 99 9.09 -8.78 -2.17
C ASN A 99 9.10 -10.12 -2.94
N SER A 100 7.93 -10.49 -3.48
CA SER A 100 7.70 -11.73 -4.24
C SER A 100 7.86 -13.03 -3.46
N ARG A 101 7.97 -12.97 -2.13
CA ARG A 101 8.06 -14.13 -1.25
C ARG A 101 6.72 -14.34 -0.55
N PRO A 102 6.14 -15.55 -0.61
CA PRO A 102 4.93 -15.85 0.14
C PRO A 102 5.15 -15.65 1.64
N ASN A 103 4.23 -14.94 2.26
CA ASN A 103 4.22 -14.85 3.71
C ASN A 103 3.59 -16.14 4.26
N ILE A 104 4.43 -17.06 4.76
CA ILE A 104 4.06 -18.46 5.08
C ILE A 104 3.88 -18.64 6.58
N SER A 105 2.92 -17.99 7.20
CA SER A 105 2.51 -18.40 8.54
C SER A 105 1.00 -18.55 8.61
N ALA A 106 0.51 -19.40 9.51
CA ALA A 106 -0.94 -19.54 9.74
C ALA A 106 -1.58 -18.20 10.13
N LEU A 107 -0.80 -17.32 10.77
CA LEU A 107 -1.18 -15.97 11.16
C LEU A 107 -1.00 -14.93 10.04
N SER A 108 -0.20 -15.21 9.02
CA SER A 108 0.08 -14.26 7.93
C SER A 108 -1.12 -14.01 7.04
N GLY A 109 -1.99 -15.00 6.87
CA GLY A 109 -3.28 -14.81 6.19
C GLY A 109 -4.22 -13.88 6.95
N VAL A 110 -3.97 -13.71 8.25
CA VAL A 110 -4.78 -12.89 9.16
C VAL A 110 -4.15 -11.52 9.38
N TYR A 111 -2.86 -11.47 9.67
CA TYR A 111 -2.14 -10.23 10.04
C TYR A 111 -1.09 -9.79 9.01
N GLY A 112 -0.98 -10.49 7.89
CA GLY A 112 0.09 -10.26 6.91
C GLY A 112 0.08 -8.88 6.26
N LEU A 113 -1.09 -8.24 6.18
CA LEU A 113 -1.23 -6.89 5.62
C LEU A 113 -0.71 -5.79 6.56
N GLU A 114 -0.65 -6.06 7.85
CA GLU A 114 -0.28 -5.08 8.87
C GLU A 114 1.19 -5.18 9.29
N GLN A 115 1.92 -6.17 8.77
CA GLN A 115 3.32 -6.42 9.13
C GLN A 115 4.29 -5.38 8.60
N ILE A 116 3.94 -4.69 7.52
CA ILE A 116 4.78 -3.67 6.91
C ILE A 116 4.10 -2.32 7.06
N PRO A 117 4.76 -1.37 7.74
CA PRO A 117 4.26 0.00 7.80
C PRO A 117 4.16 0.61 6.42
N VAL A 118 3.10 1.37 6.17
CA VAL A 118 2.83 1.98 4.85
C VAL A 118 3.99 2.85 4.36
N ASN A 119 4.71 3.51 5.25
CA ASN A 119 5.87 4.35 4.92
C ASN A 119 7.08 3.56 4.39
N MET A 120 7.11 2.23 4.60
CA MET A 120 8.13 1.34 4.03
C MET A 120 7.72 0.72 2.69
N ILE A 121 6.47 0.92 2.28
CA ILE A 121 5.98 0.39 1.00
C ILE A 121 6.40 1.33 -0.12
N GLU A 122 7.02 0.79 -1.16
CA GLU A 122 7.30 1.50 -2.41
C GLU A 122 6.07 1.46 -3.32
N ARG A 123 5.53 0.27 -3.53
CA ARG A 123 4.34 0.03 -4.33
C ARG A 123 3.67 -1.28 -3.93
N VAL A 124 2.43 -1.44 -4.31
CA VAL A 124 1.71 -2.72 -4.21
C VAL A 124 1.28 -3.15 -5.61
N GLU A 125 1.67 -4.35 -5.98
CA GLU A 125 1.32 -4.95 -7.25
C GLU A 125 0.21 -5.97 -7.05
N VAL A 126 -0.87 -5.83 -7.79
CA VAL A 126 -2.04 -6.71 -7.71
C VAL A 126 -2.24 -7.42 -9.04
N VAL A 127 -2.11 -8.74 -9.02
CA VAL A 127 -2.47 -9.63 -10.12
C VAL A 127 -3.78 -10.29 -9.79
N ARG A 128 -4.78 -10.10 -10.64
CA ARG A 128 -6.09 -10.72 -10.49
C ARG A 128 -6.22 -11.95 -11.36
N GLY A 129 -6.78 -13.02 -10.79
CA GLY A 129 -6.90 -14.32 -11.45
C GLY A 129 -5.79 -15.28 -11.07
N GLY A 130 -5.81 -16.46 -11.66
CA GLY A 130 -4.97 -17.58 -11.25
C GLY A 130 -3.47 -17.31 -11.32
N GLY A 131 -2.84 -17.25 -10.16
CA GLY A 131 -1.37 -17.15 -9.99
C GLY A 131 -0.75 -18.39 -9.33
N SER A 132 -1.53 -19.46 -9.16
CA SER A 132 -1.15 -20.64 -8.36
C SER A 132 0.13 -21.32 -8.84
N ALA A 133 0.38 -21.34 -10.15
CA ALA A 133 1.59 -21.91 -10.72
C ALA A 133 2.88 -21.17 -10.28
N LEU A 134 2.78 -19.88 -10.04
CA LEU A 134 3.93 -19.06 -9.65
C LEU A 134 4.03 -18.84 -8.14
N PHE A 135 2.89 -18.68 -7.46
CA PHE A 135 2.85 -18.17 -6.10
C PHE A 135 2.19 -19.11 -5.09
N GLY A 136 1.80 -20.31 -5.52
CA GLY A 136 1.27 -21.36 -4.66
C GLY A 136 -0.26 -21.46 -4.65
N ALA A 137 -0.76 -22.47 -3.94
CA ALA A 137 -2.18 -22.88 -3.99
C ALA A 137 -3.18 -21.78 -3.58
N ASN A 138 -2.77 -20.85 -2.73
CA ASN A 138 -3.65 -19.76 -2.26
C ASN A 138 -3.85 -18.65 -3.31
N ALA A 139 -3.07 -18.64 -4.40
CA ALA A 139 -3.18 -17.63 -5.45
C ALA A 139 -4.24 -17.96 -6.51
N VAL A 140 -5.38 -18.50 -6.11
CA VAL A 140 -6.49 -18.83 -7.02
C VAL A 140 -7.23 -17.57 -7.46
N GLY A 141 -7.54 -16.69 -6.52
CA GLY A 141 -8.19 -15.39 -6.78
C GLY A 141 -7.23 -14.34 -7.31
N GLY A 142 -5.96 -14.47 -6.95
CA GLY A 142 -4.90 -13.55 -7.34
C GLY A 142 -3.81 -13.40 -6.29
N THR A 143 -2.91 -12.46 -6.55
CA THR A 143 -1.80 -12.14 -5.66
C THR A 143 -1.76 -10.64 -5.36
N ILE A 144 -1.36 -10.32 -4.13
CA ILE A 144 -1.05 -8.97 -3.68
C ILE A 144 0.40 -8.98 -3.24
N ASN A 145 1.26 -8.36 -4.02
CA ASN A 145 2.69 -8.30 -3.75
C ASN A 145 3.08 -6.91 -3.22
N ILE A 146 3.51 -6.87 -1.99
CA ILE A 146 3.96 -5.66 -1.32
C ILE A 146 5.45 -5.53 -1.60
N ILE A 147 5.83 -4.50 -2.34
CA ILE A 147 7.23 -4.17 -2.62
C ILE A 147 7.67 -3.10 -1.64
N THR A 148 8.69 -3.41 -0.87
CA THR A 148 9.27 -2.48 0.10
C THR A 148 10.29 -1.58 -0.55
N LYS A 149 10.46 -0.39 0.03
CA LYS A 149 11.51 0.55 -0.41
C LYS A 149 12.90 -0.02 -0.18
N ASP A 150 13.75 0.08 -1.18
CA ASP A 150 15.16 -0.23 -1.05
C ASP A 150 15.94 0.92 -0.42
N PRO A 151 16.97 0.64 0.41
CA PRO A 151 17.84 1.67 0.96
C PRO A 151 18.82 2.19 -0.09
N ILE A 152 18.42 3.15 -0.89
CA ILE A 152 19.24 3.75 -1.95
C ILE A 152 19.95 5.05 -1.51
N ASN A 153 19.46 5.70 -0.46
CA ASN A 153 20.00 6.94 0.09
C ASN A 153 19.88 6.93 1.61
N ASN A 154 20.79 7.66 2.26
CA ASN A 154 20.66 7.94 3.69
C ASN A 154 19.42 8.81 3.90
N SER A 155 18.47 8.29 4.66
CA SER A 155 17.22 9.01 4.94
C SER A 155 16.69 8.66 6.32
N PHE A 156 15.90 9.58 6.86
CA PHE A 156 15.18 9.40 8.10
C PHE A 156 13.79 9.99 7.94
N GLN A 157 12.79 9.25 8.34
CA GLN A 157 11.40 9.68 8.28
C GLN A 157 10.69 9.34 9.59
N VAL A 158 9.91 10.28 10.11
CA VAL A 158 8.97 10.05 11.21
C VAL A 158 7.59 10.48 10.75
N SER A 159 6.61 9.69 11.11
CA SER A 159 5.20 9.98 10.85
C SER A 159 4.38 9.77 12.12
N SER A 160 3.40 10.62 12.32
CA SER A 160 2.42 10.45 13.40
C SER A 160 1.04 10.81 12.89
N MET A 161 0.04 10.09 13.35
CA MET A 161 -1.36 10.39 13.08
C MET A 161 -2.18 10.19 14.35
N PHE A 162 -3.06 11.15 14.59
CA PHE A 162 -4.06 11.06 15.64
C PHE A 162 -5.43 11.20 14.99
N SER A 163 -6.30 10.25 15.25
CA SER A 163 -7.68 10.33 14.78
C SER A 163 -8.67 10.12 15.92
N ASN A 164 -9.78 10.79 15.80
CA ASN A 164 -10.90 10.68 16.73
C ASN A 164 -12.13 10.20 15.97
N MET A 165 -12.80 9.21 16.51
CA MET A 165 -14.03 8.66 15.97
C MET A 165 -15.21 9.16 16.83
N ASP A 166 -15.98 10.10 16.30
CA ASP A 166 -17.20 10.67 16.89
C ASP A 166 -17.05 11.18 18.34
N GLY A 167 -15.84 11.60 18.73
CA GLY A 167 -15.55 12.00 20.12
C GLY A 167 -15.47 10.85 21.11
N LYS A 168 -15.78 9.62 20.71
CA LYS A 168 -15.89 8.44 21.56
C LYS A 168 -14.62 7.61 21.65
N SER A 169 -13.87 7.52 20.54
CA SER A 169 -12.66 6.70 20.48
C SER A 169 -11.51 7.41 19.81
N TRP A 170 -10.30 7.13 20.29
CA TRP A 170 -9.06 7.66 19.77
C TRP A 170 -8.21 6.57 19.17
N GLU A 171 -7.61 6.89 18.03
CA GLU A 171 -6.57 6.06 17.41
C GLU A 171 -5.30 6.89 17.24
N GLN A 172 -4.18 6.33 17.66
CA GLN A 172 -2.85 6.90 17.53
C GLN A 172 -1.98 5.98 16.70
N TYR A 173 -1.28 6.56 15.75
CA TYR A 173 -0.20 5.91 15.01
C TYR A 173 1.07 6.74 15.13
N MET A 174 2.18 6.08 15.37
CA MET A 174 3.53 6.64 15.28
C MET A 174 4.39 5.67 14.51
N GLY A 175 5.16 6.16 13.56
CA GLY A 175 6.07 5.34 12.77
C GLY A 175 7.35 6.08 12.44
N GLY A 176 8.43 5.33 12.37
CA GLY A 176 9.73 5.84 11.96
C GLY A 176 10.44 4.85 11.07
N ASN A 177 11.23 5.35 10.14
CA ASN A 177 12.19 4.53 9.39
C ASN A 177 13.50 5.28 9.22
N VAL A 178 14.56 4.50 9.10
CA VAL A 178 15.90 5.00 8.78
C VAL A 178 16.50 4.12 7.70
N SER A 179 17.11 4.74 6.72
CA SER A 179 17.86 4.08 5.65
C SER A 179 19.31 4.57 5.72
N LEU A 180 20.23 3.64 5.77
CA LEU A 180 21.67 3.90 5.81
C LEU A 180 22.33 3.17 4.64
N VAL A 181 23.13 3.88 3.87
CA VAL A 181 23.79 3.35 2.68
C VAL A 181 25.27 3.65 2.77
N SER A 182 26.09 2.67 2.35
CA SER A 182 27.55 2.84 2.29
C SER A 182 27.95 3.89 1.25
N LYS A 183 29.12 4.49 1.42
CA LYS A 183 29.63 5.56 0.52
C LYS A 183 29.78 5.10 -0.93
N ASP A 184 30.04 3.84 -1.14
CA ASP A 184 30.21 3.19 -2.44
C ASP A 184 28.91 2.54 -2.98
N ASN A 185 27.80 2.73 -2.27
CA ASN A 185 26.49 2.13 -2.57
C ASN A 185 26.52 0.59 -2.71
N SER A 186 27.48 -0.08 -2.15
CA SER A 186 27.61 -1.53 -2.25
C SER A 186 26.69 -2.28 -1.28
N TYR A 187 26.28 -1.64 -0.19
CA TYR A 187 25.34 -2.17 0.77
C TYR A 187 24.51 -1.07 1.44
N GLY A 188 23.31 -1.42 1.84
CA GLY A 188 22.41 -0.56 2.58
C GLY A 188 21.58 -1.37 3.58
N ILE A 189 21.13 -0.68 4.61
CA ILE A 189 20.21 -1.23 5.60
C ILE A 189 19.05 -0.27 5.79
N ALA A 190 17.83 -0.80 5.83
CA ALA A 190 16.64 -0.08 6.22
C ALA A 190 16.10 -0.68 7.53
N LEU A 191 15.84 0.18 8.49
CA LEU A 191 15.21 -0.19 9.76
C LEU A 191 13.92 0.59 9.91
N TYR A 192 12.90 -0.03 10.46
CA TYR A 192 11.64 0.64 10.73
C TYR A 192 11.02 0.18 12.04
N GLU A 193 10.24 1.06 12.62
CA GLU A 193 9.39 0.78 13.75
C GLU A 193 8.06 1.51 13.58
N SER A 194 6.96 0.89 14.01
CA SER A 194 5.68 1.54 14.10
C SER A 194 4.89 1.07 15.32
N TYR A 195 4.22 2.01 15.93
CA TYR A 195 3.29 1.81 17.02
C TYR A 195 1.90 2.28 16.62
N ARG A 196 0.89 1.44 16.84
CA ARG A 196 -0.51 1.76 16.60
C ARG A 196 -1.34 1.37 17.81
N ASN A 197 -2.11 2.31 18.31
CA ASN A 197 -3.02 2.09 19.41
C ASN A 197 -4.39 2.67 19.08
N ARG A 198 -5.44 1.90 19.32
CA ARG A 198 -6.81 2.34 19.14
C ARG A 198 -7.63 1.88 20.36
N ASN A 199 -8.40 2.79 20.91
CA ASN A 199 -9.41 2.45 21.89
C ASN A 199 -10.61 1.76 21.21
N PRO A 200 -11.35 0.91 21.90
CA PRO A 200 -12.55 0.33 21.34
C PRO A 200 -13.55 1.44 20.97
N TYR A 201 -14.28 1.25 19.90
CA TYR A 201 -15.31 2.17 19.43
C TYR A 201 -16.66 1.47 19.42
N ASP A 202 -17.53 1.91 20.30
CA ASP A 202 -18.94 1.52 20.40
C ASP A 202 -19.78 2.67 19.81
N ARG A 203 -20.38 2.42 18.67
CA ARG A 203 -21.12 3.44 17.91
C ARG A 203 -22.48 3.72 18.52
N ASP A 204 -23.23 2.68 18.81
CA ASP A 204 -24.63 2.77 19.23
C ASP A 204 -24.82 2.75 20.75
N GLY A 205 -23.78 2.41 21.53
CA GLY A 205 -23.79 2.44 22.99
C GLY A 205 -24.43 1.20 23.62
N ASP A 206 -24.45 0.10 22.89
CA ASP A 206 -25.00 -1.18 23.37
C ASP A 206 -24.03 -1.98 24.26
N GLY A 207 -22.79 -1.48 24.42
CA GLY A 207 -21.73 -2.12 25.20
C GLY A 207 -20.86 -3.09 24.41
N PHE A 208 -21.15 -3.28 23.12
CA PHE A 208 -20.29 -4.02 22.20
C PHE A 208 -19.62 -3.04 21.23
N SER A 209 -18.35 -3.21 20.99
CA SER A 209 -17.61 -2.32 20.11
C SER A 209 -17.61 -2.83 18.67
N GLU A 210 -17.97 -1.98 17.69
CA GLU A 210 -17.85 -2.26 16.27
C GLU A 210 -16.40 -2.27 15.81
N LEU A 211 -15.53 -1.54 16.51
CA LEU A 211 -14.09 -1.61 16.34
C LEU A 211 -13.45 -1.97 17.68
N GLY A 212 -12.81 -3.12 17.71
CA GLY A 212 -12.12 -3.60 18.90
C GLY A 212 -10.89 -2.76 19.26
N LYS A 213 -10.41 -2.92 20.49
CA LYS A 213 -9.14 -2.36 20.94
C LYS A 213 -8.00 -2.92 20.07
N LEU A 214 -7.11 -2.06 19.63
CA LEU A 214 -5.89 -2.43 18.91
C LEU A 214 -4.67 -1.90 19.65
N ASN A 215 -3.66 -2.75 19.80
CA ASN A 215 -2.34 -2.37 20.27
C ASN A 215 -1.32 -3.19 19.47
N MET A 216 -0.57 -2.54 18.62
CA MET A 216 0.35 -3.19 17.70
C MET A 216 1.68 -2.46 17.67
N ASN A 217 2.75 -3.23 17.77
CA ASN A 217 4.12 -2.80 17.53
C ASN A 217 4.68 -3.62 16.39
N THR A 218 5.28 -2.96 15.42
CA THR A 218 5.94 -3.60 14.28
C THR A 218 7.33 -3.03 14.12
N PHE A 219 8.31 -3.89 13.92
CA PHE A 219 9.71 -3.49 13.69
C PHE A 219 10.36 -4.44 12.69
N GLY A 220 11.36 -3.96 11.99
CA GLY A 220 12.14 -4.74 11.05
C GLY A 220 13.33 -3.99 10.49
#